data_04c069c9c2729c6098c2da0ddce6fdab
#
_entry.id   04c069c9c2729c6098c2da0ddce6fdab
#
_cell.length_a   1.000
_cell.length_b   1.000
_cell.length_c   1.000
_cell.angle_alpha   90.00
_cell.angle_beta   90.00
_cell.angle_gamma   90.00
#
_symmetry.space_group_name_H-M   'P 1'
#
loop_
_entity.id
_entity.type
_entity.pdbx_description
1 polymer ?
#
loop_
_entity_poly.entity_id
_entity_poly.type
_entity_poly.pdbx_seq_one_letter_code
_entity_poly.pdbx_strand_id
1 'polypeptide(L)'
;MQVTESRTGGGRHAQRSWCPVSCSLDVLGDRWTLLVIRDLLRGKTRYGDFLASAEGIPTNILADRLKRLEEAGIVATALYGRHARRKDYHLTEAGEALRPVVAALRDWGLAQFPGTRVPA
;
A
#
# COMPACT_ATOMS: atom_id res chain seq x y z
N MET A 1 26.94 -0.91 -2.51
CA MET A 1 25.89 -1.26 -3.00
C MET A 1 25.32 -0.25 -3.88
N GLN A 2 24.78 -0.52 -4.86
CA GLN A 2 24.29 0.25 -5.70
C GLN A 2 22.87 0.35 -5.78
N VAL A 3 22.27 1.34 -5.84
CA VAL A 3 20.93 1.49 -5.90
C VAL A 3 20.54 1.79 -7.30
N THR A 4 19.65 1.14 -7.83
CA THR A 4 19.30 1.25 -9.11
C THR A 4 18.37 2.26 -9.25
N GLU A 5 18.58 3.09 -10.10
CA GLU A 5 17.75 4.00 -10.18
C GLU A 5 16.55 3.72 -10.74
N SER A 6 16.48 3.07 -11.32
CA SER A 6 15.39 2.82 -11.82
C SER A 6 14.39 2.47 -11.28
N ARG A 7 14.27 2.28 -10.68
CA ARG A 7 13.48 1.70 -10.14
C ARG A 7 12.33 1.96 -10.11
N THR A 8 11.81 2.20 -9.90
CA THR A 8 10.74 2.21 -9.57
C THR A 8 9.84 2.86 -10.34
N GLY A 9 8.81 2.41 -10.53
CA GLY A 9 7.91 2.96 -11.24
C GLY A 9 7.61 4.26 -10.79
N GLY A 10 7.83 4.53 -9.70
CA GLY A 10 7.49 5.70 -9.23
C GLY A 10 8.29 6.71 -9.69
N GLY A 11 9.31 6.47 -9.98
CA GLY A 11 10.14 7.32 -10.44
C GLY A 11 10.03 8.73 -10.17
N ARG A 12 9.19 9.25 -9.49
CA ARG A 12 9.09 10.46 -9.29
C ARG A 12 9.72 10.92 -8.12
N HIS A 13 9.98 10.32 -7.12
CA HIS A 13 10.65 10.87 -5.99
C HIS A 13 12.13 10.75 -6.16
N ALA A 14 12.86 11.71 -5.73
CA ALA A 14 14.29 11.68 -5.78
C ALA A 14 14.80 10.79 -4.67
N GLN A 15 15.82 10.00 -4.96
CA GLN A 15 16.36 9.14 -4.00
C GLN A 15 17.22 9.93 -3.08
N ARG A 16 16.92 9.98 -1.83
CA ARG A 16 17.66 10.73 -0.85
C ARG A 16 18.63 9.92 -0.06
N SER A 17 18.68 8.64 -0.24
CA SER A 17 19.52 7.76 0.55
C SER A 17 19.85 6.51 -0.24
N TRP A 18 20.95 5.86 0.12
CA TRP A 18 21.31 4.60 -0.50
C TRP A 18 20.77 3.44 0.31
N CYS A 19 20.17 3.69 1.44
CA CYS A 19 19.64 2.65 2.30
C CYS A 19 18.30 2.14 1.78
N PRO A 20 18.17 0.85 1.54
CA PRO A 20 16.88 0.32 1.06
C PRO A 20 15.71 0.61 2.00
N VAL A 21 15.96 0.64 3.30
CA VAL A 21 14.91 0.95 4.26
C VAL A 21 14.47 2.40 4.05
N SER A 22 15.42 3.32 3.92
CA SER A 22 15.09 4.72 3.72
C SER A 22 14.34 4.92 2.42
N CYS A 23 14.77 4.29 1.34
CA CYS A 23 14.08 4.39 0.06
C CYS A 23 12.66 3.83 0.15
N SER A 24 12.48 2.74 0.87
CA SER A 24 11.16 2.16 1.06
C SER A 24 10.24 3.10 1.80
N LEU A 25 10.76 3.81 2.78
CA LEU A 25 9.95 4.73 3.55
C LEU A 25 9.49 5.94 2.75
N ASP A 26 10.20 6.28 1.67
CA ASP A 26 9.72 7.35 0.79
C ASP A 26 8.37 6.99 0.16
N VAL A 27 8.10 5.71 -0.02
CA VAL A 27 6.82 5.26 -0.57
C VAL A 27 5.87 4.85 0.55
N LEU A 28 6.37 4.19 1.58
CA LEU A 28 5.54 3.53 2.58
C LEU A 28 5.49 4.24 3.93
N GLY A 29 6.16 5.38 4.07
CA GLY A 29 6.47 5.92 5.38
C GLY A 29 5.37 6.67 6.12
N ASP A 30 4.17 6.72 5.60
CA ASP A 30 3.10 7.38 6.31
C ASP A 30 2.15 6.37 6.93
N ARG A 31 1.29 6.88 7.80
CA ARG A 31 0.39 6.00 8.53
C ARG A 31 -0.56 5.20 7.67
N TRP A 32 -1.03 5.76 6.57
CA TRP A 32 -2.14 5.17 5.83
C TRP A 32 -1.76 4.21 4.72
N THR A 33 -0.59 4.40 4.13
CA THR A 33 -0.20 3.62 2.95
C THR A 33 -0.15 2.12 3.22
N LEU A 34 0.52 1.70 4.28
CA LEU A 34 0.60 0.28 4.58
C LEU A 34 -0.74 -0.31 5.02
N LEU A 35 -1.63 0.51 5.60
CA LEU A 35 -2.95 0.03 5.95
C LEU A 35 -3.79 -0.24 4.68
N VAL A 36 -3.64 0.60 3.66
CA VAL A 36 -4.31 0.37 2.38
C VAL A 36 -3.75 -0.89 1.72
N ILE A 37 -2.43 -1.05 1.75
CA ILE A 37 -1.80 -2.24 1.19
C ILE A 37 -2.25 -3.49 1.93
N ARG A 38 -2.36 -3.43 3.26
CA ARG A 38 -2.88 -4.53 4.05
C ARG A 38 -4.27 -4.95 3.55
N ASP A 39 -5.13 -3.98 3.31
CA ASP A 39 -6.48 -4.27 2.84
C ASP A 39 -6.46 -4.90 1.44
N LEU A 40 -5.61 -4.42 0.57
CA LEU A 40 -5.46 -5.01 -0.76
C LEU A 40 -4.94 -6.44 -0.64
N LEU A 41 -4.01 -6.70 0.26
CA LEU A 41 -3.49 -8.05 0.47
C LEU A 41 -4.56 -8.99 1.02
N ARG A 42 -5.58 -8.43 1.67
CA ARG A 42 -6.68 -9.23 2.15
C ARG A 42 -7.77 -9.41 1.11
N GLY A 43 -7.59 -8.91 -0.08
CA GLY A 43 -8.52 -9.11 -1.16
C GLY A 43 -9.51 -8.00 -1.39
N LYS A 44 -9.40 -6.88 -0.69
CA LYS A 44 -10.27 -5.76 -0.96
C LYS A 44 -9.85 -5.09 -2.26
N THR A 45 -10.83 -4.73 -3.09
CA THR A 45 -10.56 -4.16 -4.40
C THR A 45 -11.34 -2.90 -4.68
N ARG A 46 -12.35 -2.59 -3.87
CA ARG A 46 -13.21 -1.44 -4.16
C ARG A 46 -13.00 -0.33 -3.18
N TYR A 47 -13.15 0.88 -3.68
CA TYR A 47 -12.94 2.06 -2.88
C TYR A 47 -13.72 2.03 -1.56
N GLY A 48 -14.99 1.65 -1.63
CA GLY A 48 -15.83 1.58 -0.43
C GLY A 48 -15.34 0.57 0.60
N ASP A 49 -14.70 -0.50 0.13
CA ASP A 49 -14.18 -1.50 1.05
C ASP A 49 -13.05 -0.95 1.90
N PHE A 50 -12.22 -0.10 1.30
CA PHE A 50 -11.14 0.51 2.06
C PHE A 50 -11.68 1.53 3.06
N LEU A 51 -12.72 2.28 2.68
CA LEU A 51 -13.32 3.23 3.59
C LEU A 51 -13.96 2.57 4.79
N ALA A 52 -14.41 1.32 4.63
CA ALA A 52 -15.06 0.59 5.71
C ALA A 52 -14.10 -0.01 6.71
N SER A 53 -12.79 0.14 6.48
CA SER A 53 -11.82 -0.42 7.42
C SER A 53 -11.86 0.30 8.75
N ALA A 54 -11.52 -0.44 9.80
CA ALA A 54 -11.69 0.03 11.17
C ALA A 54 -10.93 1.31 11.51
N GLU A 55 -9.85 1.57 10.81
CA GLU A 55 -9.02 2.73 11.11
C GLU A 55 -9.65 4.05 10.66
N GLY A 56 -10.68 3.97 9.81
CA GLY A 56 -11.42 5.18 9.45
C GLY A 56 -10.66 6.15 8.57
N ILE A 57 -10.04 5.66 7.51
CA ILE A 57 -9.29 6.54 6.64
C ILE A 57 -10.20 7.59 6.01
N PRO A 58 -9.84 8.87 6.05
CA PRO A 58 -10.63 9.89 5.37
C PRO A 58 -10.62 9.68 3.86
N THR A 59 -11.72 9.99 3.21
CA THR A 59 -11.86 9.68 1.79
C THR A 59 -10.86 10.42 0.91
N ASN A 60 -10.54 11.66 1.25
CA ASN A 60 -9.55 12.38 0.45
C ASN A 60 -8.15 11.80 0.62
N ILE A 61 -7.84 11.28 1.79
CA ILE A 61 -6.55 10.64 2.02
C ILE A 61 -6.49 9.32 1.27
N LEU A 62 -7.57 8.54 1.31
CA LEU A 62 -7.60 7.28 0.57
C LEU A 62 -7.39 7.52 -0.93
N ALA A 63 -8.07 8.50 -1.50
CA ALA A 63 -7.91 8.80 -2.91
C ALA A 63 -6.47 9.18 -3.23
N ASP A 64 -5.85 9.96 -2.37
CA ASP A 64 -4.48 10.38 -2.57
C ASP A 64 -3.52 9.20 -2.48
N ARG A 65 -3.72 8.33 -1.50
CA ARG A 65 -2.81 7.20 -1.32
C ARG A 65 -2.94 6.18 -2.45
N LEU A 66 -4.15 5.93 -2.91
CA LEU A 66 -4.33 5.01 -4.04
C LEU A 66 -3.67 5.58 -5.30
N LYS A 67 -3.77 6.88 -5.51
CA LYS A 67 -3.14 7.50 -6.65
C LYS A 67 -1.61 7.40 -6.56
N ARG A 68 -1.05 7.66 -5.40
CA ARG A 68 0.38 7.55 -5.21
C ARG A 68 0.87 6.12 -5.39
N LEU A 69 0.11 5.15 -4.92
CA LEU A 69 0.46 3.75 -5.06
C LEU A 69 0.41 3.32 -6.53
N GLU A 70 -0.54 3.87 -7.27
CA GLU A 70 -0.62 3.60 -8.69
C GLU A 70 0.58 4.20 -9.41
N GLU A 71 0.93 5.42 -9.07
CA GLU A 71 2.10 6.09 -9.66
C GLU A 71 3.40 5.38 -9.32
N ALA A 72 3.47 4.78 -8.16
CA ALA A 72 4.66 4.05 -7.74
C ALA A 72 4.72 2.63 -8.31
N GLY A 73 3.70 2.21 -9.03
CA GLY A 73 3.68 0.87 -9.61
C GLY A 73 3.33 -0.24 -8.64
N ILE A 74 2.77 0.10 -7.49
CA ILE A 74 2.37 -0.86 -6.46
C ILE A 74 0.95 -1.35 -6.70
N VAL A 75 0.11 -0.49 -7.25
CA VAL A 75 -1.30 -0.76 -7.48
C VAL A 75 -1.63 -0.51 -8.94
N ALA A 76 -2.48 -1.33 -9.50
CA ALA A 76 -3.03 -1.13 -10.84
C ALA A 76 -4.54 -1.04 -10.72
N THR A 77 -5.17 -0.33 -11.63
CA THR A 77 -6.61 -0.18 -11.62
C THR A 77 -7.21 -0.84 -12.85
N ALA A 78 -8.43 -1.29 -12.71
CA ALA A 78 -9.18 -1.84 -13.82
C ALA A 78 -10.60 -1.30 -13.75
N LEU A 79 -11.17 -0.99 -14.92
CA LEU A 79 -12.54 -0.55 -14.94
C LEU A 79 -13.45 -1.76 -14.80
N TYR A 80 -14.53 -1.59 -14.01
CA TYR A 80 -15.36 -2.71 -13.73
C TYR A 80 -16.64 -2.67 -14.54
N GLY A 81 -16.95 -3.73 -15.24
CA GLY A 81 -18.18 -3.89 -15.96
C GLY A 81 -18.32 -2.88 -17.09
N ARG A 82 -19.57 -2.59 -17.42
CA ARG A 82 -19.82 -1.72 -18.48
C ARG A 82 -19.75 -0.31 -18.10
N HIS A 83 -19.72 0.01 -16.83
CA HIS A 83 -19.70 1.38 -16.39
C HIS A 83 -18.30 1.81 -16.10
N ALA A 84 -17.78 2.65 -16.90
CA ALA A 84 -16.42 3.11 -16.76
C ALA A 84 -16.15 3.86 -15.47
N ARG A 85 -17.19 4.17 -14.68
CA ARG A 85 -16.94 4.84 -13.45
C ARG A 85 -16.47 3.97 -12.37
N ARG A 86 -16.68 2.67 -12.41
CA ARG A 86 -16.27 1.80 -11.35
C ARG A 86 -14.90 1.35 -11.60
N LYS A 87 -13.99 1.51 -10.65
CA LYS A 87 -12.64 1.00 -10.70
C LYS A 87 -12.43 -0.03 -9.63
N ASP A 88 -11.67 -1.04 -9.95
CA ASP A 88 -11.17 -1.98 -8.98
C ASP A 88 -9.68 -1.75 -8.87
N TYR A 89 -9.15 -1.93 -7.67
CA TYR A 89 -7.74 -1.72 -7.38
C TYR A 89 -7.10 -3.07 -7.06
N HIS A 90 -5.95 -3.33 -7.63
CA HIS A 90 -5.27 -4.61 -7.45
C HIS A 90 -3.79 -4.37 -7.25
N LEU A 91 -3.16 -5.23 -6.47
CA LEU A 91 -1.71 -5.13 -6.29
C LEU A 91 -1.01 -5.64 -7.54
N THR A 92 0.04 -4.96 -7.93
CA THR A 92 0.94 -5.44 -8.97
C THR A 92 1.88 -6.47 -8.36
N GLU A 93 2.78 -7.01 -9.15
CA GLU A 93 3.79 -7.91 -8.64
C GLU A 93 4.63 -7.22 -7.57
N ALA A 94 5.00 -5.96 -7.79
CA ALA A 94 5.75 -5.21 -6.80
C ALA A 94 4.92 -5.01 -5.52
N GLY A 95 3.61 -4.84 -5.66
CA GLY A 95 2.73 -4.72 -4.51
C GLY A 95 2.61 -6.01 -3.74
N GLU A 96 2.48 -7.14 -4.43
CA GLU A 96 2.41 -8.43 -3.77
C GLU A 96 3.71 -8.75 -3.01
N ALA A 97 4.82 -8.22 -3.48
CA ALA A 97 6.09 -8.42 -2.81
C ALA A 97 6.13 -7.75 -1.42
N LEU A 98 5.14 -6.92 -1.10
CA LEU A 98 5.04 -6.32 0.23
C LEU A 98 4.35 -7.22 1.24
N ARG A 99 3.83 -8.35 0.81
CA ARG A 99 3.16 -9.28 1.74
C ARG A 99 4.04 -9.66 2.94
N PRO A 100 5.32 -10.04 2.75
CA PRO A 100 6.14 -10.35 3.92
C PRO A 100 6.44 -9.13 4.79
N VAL A 101 6.43 -7.93 4.22
CA VAL A 101 6.65 -6.72 5.00
C VAL A 101 5.47 -6.49 5.94
N VAL A 102 4.26 -6.58 5.43
CA VAL A 102 3.06 -6.41 6.25
C VAL A 102 2.97 -7.52 7.29
N ALA A 103 3.32 -8.76 6.91
CA ALA A 103 3.30 -9.87 7.84
C ALA A 103 4.31 -9.65 8.98
N ALA A 104 5.49 -9.13 8.67
CA ALA A 104 6.48 -8.86 9.70
C ALA A 104 6.03 -7.74 10.64
N LEU A 105 5.39 -6.70 10.11
CA LEU A 105 4.84 -5.65 10.94
C LEU A 105 3.73 -6.19 11.84
N ARG A 106 2.88 -7.04 11.31
CA ARG A 106 1.83 -7.67 12.10
C ARG A 106 2.43 -8.45 13.26
N ASP A 107 3.44 -9.25 12.98
CA ASP A 107 4.02 -10.10 14.02
C ASP A 107 4.73 -9.27 15.07
N TRP A 108 5.42 -8.23 14.65
CA TRP A 108 6.08 -7.34 15.58
C TRP A 108 5.03 -6.63 16.47
N GLY A 109 3.95 -6.17 15.86
CA GLY A 109 2.88 -5.50 16.59
C GLY A 109 2.21 -6.42 17.60
N LEU A 110 1.94 -7.67 17.20
CA LEU A 110 1.34 -8.63 18.13
C LEU A 110 2.23 -8.86 19.34
N ALA A 111 3.54 -8.89 19.16
CA ALA A 111 4.45 -9.11 20.25
C ALA A 111 4.61 -7.90 21.16
N GLN A 112 4.52 -6.70 20.60
CA GLN A 112 4.83 -5.48 21.35
C GLN A 112 3.61 -4.79 21.96
N PHE A 113 2.43 -4.99 21.39
CA PHE A 113 1.25 -4.26 21.84
C PHE A 113 0.20 -5.21 22.37
N PRO A 114 0.09 -5.34 23.71
CA PRO A 114 -0.91 -6.22 24.30
C PRO A 114 -2.31 -5.82 23.87
N GLY A 115 -3.14 -6.78 23.66
CA GLY A 115 -4.52 -6.50 23.23
C GLY A 115 -4.73 -6.46 21.73
N THR A 116 -3.65 -6.45 20.95
CA THR A 116 -3.83 -6.53 19.51
C THR A 116 -4.06 -7.96 19.09
N ARG A 117 -4.77 -8.13 17.97
CA ARG A 117 -5.02 -9.45 17.43
C ARG A 117 -5.28 -9.34 15.95
N VAL A 118 -5.12 -10.43 15.25
CA VAL A 118 -5.40 -10.48 13.83
C VAL A 118 -6.87 -10.83 13.68
N PRO A 119 -7.64 -10.06 12.93
CA PRO A 119 -9.05 -10.38 12.71
C PRO A 119 -9.20 -11.70 11.97
N ALA A 120 -10.24 -12.42 12.26
CA ALA A 120 -10.49 -13.71 11.63
C ALA A 120 -10.81 -13.58 10.16
#